data_968ab948095278bf610984d42bcb6f49
#
_entry.id   968ab948095278bf610984d42bcb6f49
#
_cell.length_a   1.000
_cell.length_b   1.000
_cell.length_c   1.000
_cell.angle_alpha   90.00
_cell.angle_beta   90.00
_cell.angle_gamma   90.00
#
_symmetry.space_group_name_H-M   'P 1'
#
loop_
_entity.id
_entity.type
_entity.pdbx_description
1 polymer ?
#
loop_
_entity_poly.entity_id
_entity_poly.type
_entity_poly.pdbx_seq_one_letter_code
_entity_poly.pdbx_strand_id
1 'polypeptide(L)'
;MKERIKGRKNFPTDEVDPENFLSDDDVRNLIKDKDNITFEQNDYYKLYNCVHCGECETEEERLLLKQKFLEDGNKVDGLEDMIECFRKYRTPYPSNKMRIRRPEGIPDESDTLFYMGCLSTIRIPRYTERSLKYLLNQKVDFTILEKEICCGWPWFASGCNEEFEICKKENIEIFEEFKTVICLCPACYFLFNKYYKPSMKSTTEFKYISDYLKPSDIKKSGKVGVQHLCQLMNRGRKGVDKRVNNILSKSGYEVVEIPHWCCGGGLGYMHRTDVIEKVANKRMSDFDKAGGDYSTTYCPSCWWILARYSKLCKISPKAKDLFELLI
;
A
#
# COMPACT_ATOMS: atom_id res chain seq x y z
N MET A 1 -1.97 0.15 21.54
CA MET A 1 -1.07 -0.85 20.95
C MET A 1 -0.93 -2.10 21.81
N LYS A 2 -0.70 -1.99 23.13
CA LYS A 2 -0.63 -3.17 24.04
C LYS A 2 -1.89 -4.04 24.08
N GLU A 3 -3.09 -3.51 23.82
CA GLU A 3 -4.33 -4.29 23.85
C GLU A 3 -4.59 -5.13 22.60
N ARG A 4 -4.06 -4.72 21.43
CA ARG A 4 -4.15 -5.54 20.20
C ARG A 4 -3.17 -6.72 20.18
N ILE A 5 -2.11 -6.67 20.97
CA ILE A 5 -1.14 -7.76 21.12
C ILE A 5 -1.68 -8.88 22.02
N LYS A 6 -2.67 -8.59 22.90
CA LYS A 6 -3.25 -9.58 23.81
C LYS A 6 -4.03 -10.72 23.14
N GLY A 7 -4.44 -10.56 21.87
CA GLY A 7 -5.13 -11.61 21.09
C GLY A 7 -4.21 -12.65 20.44
N ARG A 8 -2.90 -12.44 20.44
CA ARG A 8 -1.90 -13.22 19.66
C ARG A 8 -1.21 -14.32 20.48
N LYS A 9 -1.91 -14.97 21.37
CA LYS A 9 -1.32 -15.97 22.30
C LYS A 9 -0.76 -17.23 21.65
N ASN A 10 -0.99 -17.46 20.36
CA ASN A 10 -0.68 -18.73 19.70
C ASN A 10 0.46 -18.65 18.67
N PHE A 11 1.12 -17.52 18.55
CA PHE A 11 2.28 -17.39 17.65
C PHE A 11 3.55 -17.18 18.49
N PRO A 12 4.64 -17.88 18.17
CA PRO A 12 5.92 -17.67 18.86
C PRO A 12 6.32 -16.19 18.77
N THR A 13 6.88 -15.69 19.87
CA THR A 13 7.27 -14.26 20.01
C THR A 13 8.71 -14.00 19.60
N ASP A 14 9.32 -14.90 18.82
CA ASP A 14 10.71 -14.77 18.44
C ASP A 14 10.97 -13.46 17.67
N GLU A 15 11.98 -12.75 18.10
CA GLU A 15 12.41 -11.51 17.46
C GLU A 15 12.96 -11.83 16.07
N VAL A 16 12.15 -11.56 15.06
CA VAL A 16 12.62 -11.73 13.68
C VAL A 16 13.40 -10.50 13.28
N ASP A 17 14.62 -10.74 12.83
CA ASP A 17 15.42 -9.72 12.19
C ASP A 17 14.87 -9.42 10.79
N PRO A 18 14.42 -8.18 10.50
CA PRO A 18 13.94 -7.82 9.18
C PRO A 18 15.03 -7.89 8.10
N GLU A 19 16.29 -7.96 8.48
CA GLU A 19 17.42 -8.16 7.56
C GLU A 19 17.62 -9.64 7.21
N ASN A 20 16.99 -10.54 7.94
CA ASN A 20 17.11 -11.99 7.73
C ASN A 20 15.98 -12.53 6.83
N PHE A 21 15.80 -11.90 5.68
CA PHE A 21 14.87 -12.37 4.65
C PHE A 21 15.49 -13.52 3.86
N LEU A 22 14.63 -14.43 3.36
CA LEU A 22 15.06 -15.42 2.37
C LEU A 22 15.67 -14.68 1.18
N SER A 23 16.87 -15.05 0.77
CA SER A 23 17.48 -14.55 -0.46
C SER A 23 16.71 -15.06 -1.68
N ASP A 24 16.94 -14.46 -2.85
CA ASP A 24 16.33 -14.96 -4.08
C ASP A 24 16.80 -16.37 -4.42
N ASP A 25 18.05 -16.73 -4.07
CA ASP A 25 18.58 -18.08 -4.27
C ASP A 25 17.92 -19.10 -3.33
N ASP A 26 17.67 -18.74 -2.06
CA ASP A 26 16.92 -19.59 -1.14
C ASP A 26 15.51 -19.87 -1.69
N VAL A 27 14.84 -18.84 -2.18
CA VAL A 27 13.50 -18.98 -2.77
C VAL A 27 13.52 -19.85 -4.02
N ARG A 28 14.47 -19.65 -4.93
CA ARG A 28 14.62 -20.50 -6.13
C ARG A 28 14.87 -21.96 -5.78
N ASN A 29 15.65 -22.23 -4.73
CA ASN A 29 15.89 -23.59 -4.27
C ASN A 29 14.64 -24.22 -3.67
N LEU A 30 13.91 -23.49 -2.82
CA LEU A 30 12.63 -23.96 -2.27
C LEU A 30 11.59 -24.25 -3.36
N ILE A 31 11.51 -23.42 -4.39
CA ILE A 31 10.59 -23.63 -5.51
C ILE A 31 10.91 -24.87 -6.33
N LYS A 32 12.20 -25.17 -6.56
CA LYS A 32 12.60 -26.40 -7.29
C LYS A 32 12.11 -27.66 -6.61
N ASP A 33 12.00 -27.65 -5.29
CA ASP A 33 11.62 -28.80 -4.47
C ASP A 33 10.20 -28.67 -3.88
N LYS A 34 9.42 -27.70 -4.37
CA LYS A 34 8.12 -27.32 -3.82
C LYS A 34 7.15 -28.50 -3.64
N ASP A 35 7.14 -29.42 -4.58
CA ASP A 35 6.21 -30.55 -4.55
C ASP A 35 6.60 -31.62 -3.51
N ASN A 36 7.85 -31.62 -3.05
CA ASN A 36 8.39 -32.56 -2.06
C ASN A 36 8.50 -31.94 -0.66
N ILE A 37 8.40 -30.61 -0.54
CA ILE A 37 8.47 -29.91 0.73
C ILE A 37 7.08 -29.85 1.35
N THR A 38 7.00 -30.14 2.66
CA THR A 38 5.88 -29.82 3.52
C THR A 38 6.33 -28.74 4.50
N PHE A 39 5.66 -27.59 4.48
CA PHE A 39 5.94 -26.51 5.42
C PHE A 39 5.30 -26.80 6.79
N GLU A 40 6.06 -26.48 7.84
CA GLU A 40 5.59 -26.49 9.21
C GLU A 40 5.24 -25.07 9.69
N GLN A 41 4.48 -24.97 10.79
CA GLN A 41 4.03 -23.68 11.32
C GLN A 41 5.18 -22.69 11.60
N ASN A 42 6.36 -23.17 11.97
CA ASN A 42 7.53 -22.35 12.22
C ASN A 42 8.13 -21.71 10.95
N ASP A 43 7.82 -22.23 9.77
CA ASP A 43 8.26 -21.63 8.50
C ASP A 43 7.51 -20.32 8.21
N TYR A 44 6.44 -20.03 8.96
CA TYR A 44 5.74 -18.75 8.94
C TYR A 44 6.69 -17.55 9.00
N TYR A 45 7.69 -17.61 9.87
CA TYR A 45 8.63 -16.50 10.05
C TYR A 45 9.49 -16.26 8.81
N LYS A 46 9.94 -17.30 8.13
CA LYS A 46 10.72 -17.20 6.89
C LYS A 46 9.88 -16.64 5.74
N LEU A 47 8.67 -17.17 5.58
CA LEU A 47 7.82 -16.86 4.43
C LEU A 47 7.14 -15.49 4.54
N TYR A 48 6.73 -15.10 5.77
CA TYR A 48 6.00 -13.85 6.00
C TYR A 48 6.86 -12.69 6.51
N ASN A 49 8.18 -12.81 6.48
CA ASN A 49 9.10 -11.69 6.66
C ASN A 49 9.03 -10.67 5.52
N CYS A 50 8.61 -11.10 4.34
CA CYS A 50 8.56 -10.26 3.15
C CYS A 50 7.50 -9.17 3.28
N VAL A 51 7.92 -7.92 3.11
CA VAL A 51 7.02 -6.75 3.08
C VAL A 51 6.50 -6.40 1.68
N HIS A 52 6.79 -7.25 0.69
CA HIS A 52 6.37 -7.07 -0.71
C HIS A 52 6.74 -5.69 -1.28
N CYS A 53 7.96 -5.24 -1.07
CA CYS A 53 8.44 -3.97 -1.62
C CYS A 53 8.71 -4.03 -3.14
N GLY A 54 8.78 -5.23 -3.73
CA GLY A 54 9.02 -5.45 -5.15
C GLY A 54 10.47 -5.30 -5.59
N GLU A 55 11.42 -5.40 -4.67
CA GLU A 55 12.86 -5.30 -4.96
C GLU A 55 13.44 -6.65 -5.39
N CYS A 56 12.88 -7.76 -4.87
CA CYS A 56 13.34 -9.11 -5.20
C CYS A 56 12.89 -9.55 -6.59
N GLU A 57 13.72 -10.36 -7.25
CA GLU A 57 13.38 -10.96 -8.55
C GLU A 57 12.38 -12.12 -8.41
N THR A 58 12.29 -12.73 -7.22
CA THR A 58 11.49 -13.91 -6.90
C THR A 58 10.15 -13.57 -6.22
N GLU A 59 9.52 -12.45 -6.55
CA GLU A 59 8.27 -12.06 -5.89
C GLU A 59 7.14 -13.08 -6.14
N GLU A 60 7.03 -13.59 -7.36
CA GLU A 60 5.98 -14.55 -7.72
C GLU A 60 6.21 -15.92 -7.07
N GLU A 61 7.45 -16.36 -7.04
CA GLU A 61 7.84 -17.59 -6.37
C GLU A 61 7.56 -17.52 -4.85
N ARG A 62 7.82 -16.39 -4.23
CA ARG A 62 7.48 -16.17 -2.81
C ARG A 62 5.99 -16.29 -2.54
N LEU A 63 5.15 -15.87 -3.47
CA LEU A 63 3.69 -16.04 -3.36
C LEU A 63 3.30 -17.51 -3.47
N LEU A 64 3.91 -18.26 -4.38
CA LEU A 64 3.67 -19.71 -4.51
C LEU A 64 4.08 -20.46 -3.24
N LEU A 65 5.19 -20.09 -2.61
CA LEU A 65 5.60 -20.70 -1.32
C LEU A 65 4.61 -20.39 -0.20
N LYS A 66 4.05 -19.16 -0.15
CA LYS A 66 3.00 -18.81 0.81
C LYS A 66 1.70 -19.56 0.56
N GLN A 67 1.32 -19.73 -0.70
CA GLN A 67 0.17 -20.54 -1.06
C GLN A 67 0.37 -22.00 -0.59
N LYS A 68 1.52 -22.59 -0.89
CA LYS A 68 1.86 -23.94 -0.41
C LYS A 68 1.83 -24.07 1.11
N PHE A 69 2.34 -23.05 1.82
CA PHE A 69 2.29 -23.01 3.29
C PHE A 69 0.86 -23.08 3.83
N LEU A 70 -0.08 -22.38 3.19
CA LEU A 70 -1.51 -22.44 3.57
C LEU A 70 -2.15 -23.78 3.18
N GLU A 71 -1.81 -24.34 2.01
CA GLU A 71 -2.26 -25.65 1.54
C GLU A 71 -1.80 -26.79 2.46
N ASP A 72 -0.63 -26.64 3.11
CA ASP A 72 -0.11 -27.58 4.13
C ASP A 72 -0.86 -27.47 5.47
N GLY A 73 -1.91 -26.63 5.56
CA GLY A 73 -2.77 -26.48 6.74
C GLY A 73 -2.22 -25.54 7.81
N ASN A 74 -1.16 -24.81 7.51
CA ASN A 74 -0.55 -23.85 8.43
C ASN A 74 -1.38 -22.55 8.53
N LYS A 75 -1.21 -21.84 9.63
CA LYS A 75 -1.97 -20.63 9.94
C LYS A 75 -1.13 -19.35 9.83
N VAL A 76 -1.78 -18.28 9.41
CA VAL A 76 -1.21 -16.93 9.34
C VAL A 76 -1.99 -16.02 10.30
N ASP A 77 -1.26 -15.28 11.14
CA ASP A 77 -1.87 -14.41 12.16
C ASP A 77 -2.86 -13.41 11.55
N GLY A 78 -4.10 -13.45 12.03
CA GLY A 78 -5.18 -12.56 11.63
C GLY A 78 -5.73 -12.80 10.21
N LEU A 79 -5.29 -13.83 9.49
CA LEU A 79 -5.75 -14.10 8.13
C LEU A 79 -7.19 -14.60 8.11
N GLU A 80 -7.56 -15.51 9.02
CA GLU A 80 -8.95 -16.03 9.13
C GLU A 80 -9.96 -14.90 9.35
N ASP A 81 -9.66 -13.99 10.29
CA ASP A 81 -10.52 -12.82 10.58
C ASP A 81 -10.65 -11.91 9.33
N MET A 82 -9.58 -11.77 8.56
CA MET A 82 -9.61 -10.98 7.33
C MET A 82 -10.46 -11.65 6.25
N ILE A 83 -10.38 -12.97 6.11
CA ILE A 83 -11.20 -13.75 5.16
C ILE A 83 -12.68 -13.65 5.55
N GLU A 84 -13.03 -13.76 6.82
CA GLU A 84 -14.40 -13.54 7.29
C GLU A 84 -14.91 -12.13 6.99
N CYS A 85 -14.08 -11.11 7.23
CA CYS A 85 -14.40 -9.73 6.85
C CYS A 85 -14.62 -9.59 5.35
N PHE A 86 -13.80 -10.24 4.54
CA PHE A 86 -13.91 -10.20 3.09
C PHE A 86 -15.21 -10.87 2.58
N ARG A 87 -15.52 -12.04 3.08
CA ARG A 87 -16.76 -12.74 2.71
C ARG A 87 -17.99 -11.88 2.96
N LYS A 88 -17.99 -11.11 4.05
CA LYS A 88 -19.11 -10.27 4.45
C LYS A 88 -19.10 -8.87 3.84
N TYR A 89 -17.94 -8.27 3.69
CA TYR A 89 -17.80 -6.84 3.38
C TYR A 89 -17.00 -6.53 2.12
N ARG A 90 -16.41 -7.53 1.46
CA ARG A 90 -15.48 -7.36 0.32
C ARG A 90 -14.26 -6.50 0.62
N THR A 91 -13.89 -6.41 1.90
CA THR A 91 -12.70 -5.71 2.39
C THR A 91 -12.02 -6.52 3.50
N PRO A 92 -10.72 -6.31 3.78
CA PRO A 92 -10.05 -6.96 4.91
C PRO A 92 -10.44 -6.35 6.28
N TYR A 93 -11.41 -5.45 6.31
CA TYR A 93 -11.85 -4.74 7.51
C TYR A 93 -13.28 -5.14 7.88
N PRO A 94 -13.67 -5.04 9.18
CA PRO A 94 -15.00 -5.39 9.64
C PRO A 94 -16.07 -4.34 9.25
N SER A 95 -15.93 -3.76 8.06
CA SER A 95 -16.88 -2.81 7.48
C SER A 95 -16.50 -2.52 6.03
N ASN A 96 -17.48 -2.27 5.19
CA ASN A 96 -17.31 -1.66 3.86
C ASN A 96 -17.83 -0.23 3.80
N LYS A 97 -18.25 0.34 4.93
CA LYS A 97 -18.71 1.72 5.01
C LYS A 97 -17.53 2.66 4.84
N MET A 98 -17.50 3.37 3.73
CA MET A 98 -16.54 4.44 3.52
C MET A 98 -16.78 5.56 4.54
N ARG A 99 -15.71 6.02 5.19
CA ARG A 99 -15.76 7.03 6.26
C ARG A 99 -15.38 8.41 5.75
N ILE A 100 -15.32 8.58 4.43
CA ILE A 100 -15.04 9.84 3.77
C ILE A 100 -16.32 10.69 3.70
N ARG A 101 -16.15 12.00 3.70
CA ARG A 101 -17.17 12.95 3.27
C ARG A 101 -16.96 13.23 1.80
N ARG A 102 -17.95 12.93 0.96
CA ARG A 102 -17.90 13.27 -0.46
C ARG A 102 -17.88 14.80 -0.60
N PRO A 103 -16.83 15.40 -1.17
CA PRO A 103 -16.82 16.82 -1.43
C PRO A 103 -17.90 17.19 -2.46
N GLU A 104 -18.44 18.39 -2.34
CA GLU A 104 -19.28 18.97 -3.39
C GLU A 104 -18.47 19.11 -4.68
N GLY A 105 -19.15 18.98 -5.83
CA GLY A 105 -18.54 19.12 -7.16
C GLY A 105 -17.99 17.81 -7.77
N ILE A 106 -18.11 16.67 -7.09
CA ILE A 106 -17.87 15.38 -7.73
C ILE A 106 -19.14 14.96 -8.46
N PRO A 107 -19.13 14.76 -9.81
CA PRO A 107 -20.29 14.33 -10.56
C PRO A 107 -20.65 12.88 -10.22
N ASP A 108 -21.94 12.54 -10.38
CA ASP A 108 -22.41 11.17 -10.16
C ASP A 108 -21.93 10.22 -11.27
N GLU A 109 -21.73 10.75 -12.47
CA GLU A 109 -21.24 10.02 -13.64
C GLU A 109 -20.02 10.71 -14.24
N SER A 110 -19.04 9.93 -14.66
CA SER A 110 -17.85 10.33 -15.43
C SER A 110 -17.25 9.12 -16.10
N ASP A 111 -16.59 9.29 -17.24
CA ASP A 111 -15.77 8.27 -17.90
C ASP A 111 -14.52 7.89 -17.07
N THR A 112 -14.23 8.62 -16.00
CA THR A 112 -13.09 8.42 -15.11
C THR A 112 -13.56 8.07 -13.71
N LEU A 113 -13.15 6.92 -13.21
CA LEU A 113 -13.32 6.50 -11.82
C LEU A 113 -12.08 6.89 -10.99
N PHE A 114 -12.28 7.54 -9.84
CA PHE A 114 -11.23 7.63 -8.84
C PHE A 114 -11.38 6.51 -7.80
N TYR A 115 -10.56 5.48 -7.94
CA TYR A 115 -10.52 4.34 -7.01
C TYR A 115 -9.57 4.65 -5.85
N MET A 116 -10.15 4.82 -4.67
CA MET A 116 -9.43 5.27 -3.47
C MET A 116 -8.77 4.13 -2.69
N GLY A 117 -9.39 2.94 -2.68
CA GLY A 117 -8.92 1.76 -1.97
C GLY A 117 -9.39 1.67 -0.51
N CYS A 118 -9.50 0.43 -0.02
CA CYS A 118 -10.12 0.10 1.27
C CYS A 118 -9.43 0.76 2.48
N LEU A 119 -8.09 0.81 2.52
CA LEU A 119 -7.36 1.48 3.61
C LEU A 119 -7.72 2.97 3.67
N SER A 120 -7.74 3.62 2.51
CA SER A 120 -7.96 5.05 2.36
C SER A 120 -9.34 5.45 2.84
N THR A 121 -10.36 4.74 2.39
CA THR A 121 -11.75 5.07 2.66
C THR A 121 -12.20 4.69 4.07
N ILE A 122 -11.62 3.64 4.66
CA ILE A 122 -12.06 3.10 5.95
C ILE A 122 -11.17 3.57 7.12
N ARG A 123 -9.87 3.66 6.93
CA ARG A 123 -8.91 3.88 8.05
C ARG A 123 -8.32 5.28 8.10
N ILE A 124 -8.14 5.92 6.95
CA ILE A 124 -7.50 7.25 6.84
C ILE A 124 -8.35 8.24 6.00
N PRO A 125 -9.63 8.45 6.34
CA PRO A 125 -10.56 9.23 5.52
C PRO A 125 -10.06 10.65 5.23
N ARG A 126 -9.37 11.31 6.16
CA ARG A 126 -8.86 12.68 5.96
C ARG A 126 -7.81 12.77 4.83
N TYR A 127 -6.95 11.76 4.71
CA TYR A 127 -6.00 11.67 3.60
C TYR A 127 -6.73 11.59 2.25
N THR A 128 -7.77 10.77 2.22
CA THR A 128 -8.61 10.57 1.03
C THR A 128 -9.40 11.82 0.67
N GLU A 129 -10.04 12.47 1.64
CA GLU A 129 -10.77 13.71 1.43
C GLU A 129 -9.89 14.84 0.85
N ARG A 130 -8.62 14.91 1.30
CA ARG A 130 -7.65 15.86 0.75
C ARG A 130 -7.26 15.51 -0.69
N SER A 131 -7.10 14.21 -1.01
CA SER A 131 -6.82 13.79 -2.38
C SER A 131 -7.97 14.09 -3.34
N LEU A 132 -9.21 13.88 -2.89
CA LEU A 132 -10.43 14.26 -3.64
C LEU A 132 -10.47 15.78 -3.89
N LYS A 133 -10.29 16.57 -2.84
CA LYS A 133 -10.26 18.03 -2.95
C LYS A 133 -9.13 18.51 -3.86
N TYR A 134 -7.97 17.85 -3.78
CA TYR A 134 -6.84 18.16 -4.66
C TYR A 134 -7.20 17.95 -6.13
N LEU A 135 -7.78 16.80 -6.49
CA LEU A 135 -8.18 16.52 -7.88
C LEU A 135 -9.25 17.48 -8.38
N LEU A 136 -10.23 17.85 -7.54
CA LEU A 136 -11.23 18.88 -7.88
C LEU A 136 -10.57 20.23 -8.16
N ASN A 137 -9.63 20.66 -7.33
CA ASN A 137 -8.89 21.91 -7.54
C ASN A 137 -8.07 21.88 -8.83
N GLN A 138 -7.60 20.70 -9.26
CA GLN A 138 -6.93 20.51 -10.54
C GLN A 138 -7.91 20.40 -11.73
N LYS A 139 -9.21 20.54 -11.49
CA LYS A 139 -10.29 20.41 -12.49
C LYS A 139 -10.27 19.06 -13.23
N VAL A 140 -9.89 18.01 -12.53
CA VAL A 140 -9.99 16.65 -13.05
C VAL A 140 -11.46 16.23 -12.99
N ASP A 141 -12.00 15.79 -14.12
CA ASP A 141 -13.33 15.18 -14.16
C ASP A 141 -13.23 13.72 -13.73
N PHE A 142 -13.97 13.34 -12.67
CA PHE A 142 -14.00 11.99 -12.13
C PHE A 142 -15.23 11.77 -11.26
N THR A 143 -15.64 10.51 -11.18
CA THR A 143 -16.63 10.06 -10.19
C THR A 143 -15.97 9.10 -9.17
N ILE A 144 -16.70 8.75 -8.12
CA ILE A 144 -16.33 7.78 -7.09
C ILE A 144 -17.47 6.81 -6.85
N LEU A 145 -17.13 5.58 -6.49
CA LEU A 145 -18.13 4.58 -6.08
C LEU A 145 -18.66 4.87 -4.67
N GLU A 146 -19.89 4.49 -4.40
CA GLU A 146 -20.47 4.52 -3.05
C GLU A 146 -19.82 3.47 -2.13
N LYS A 147 -19.42 2.35 -2.71
CA LYS A 147 -18.71 1.25 -2.06
C LYS A 147 -17.64 0.71 -2.99
N GLU A 148 -16.45 0.51 -2.46
CA GLU A 148 -15.35 -0.12 -3.18
C GLU A 148 -15.12 -1.55 -2.68
N ILE A 149 -14.87 -2.44 -3.61
CA ILE A 149 -14.35 -3.79 -3.34
C ILE A 149 -12.83 -3.66 -3.16
N CYS A 150 -12.23 -4.39 -2.24
CA CYS A 150 -10.77 -4.40 -2.09
C CYS A 150 -10.08 -4.80 -3.41
N CYS A 151 -8.94 -4.16 -3.70
CA CYS A 151 -8.13 -4.50 -4.88
C CYS A 151 -7.47 -5.89 -4.82
N GLY A 152 -7.68 -6.66 -3.78
CA GLY A 152 -7.09 -7.98 -3.62
C GLY A 152 -5.65 -8.02 -3.10
N TRP A 153 -4.99 -6.88 -2.88
CA TRP A 153 -3.60 -6.86 -2.39
C TRP A 153 -3.36 -7.69 -1.11
N PRO A 154 -4.21 -7.62 -0.08
CA PRO A 154 -4.01 -8.45 1.11
C PRO A 154 -3.99 -9.95 0.80
N TRP A 155 -4.89 -10.40 -0.06
CA TRP A 155 -5.03 -11.79 -0.45
C TRP A 155 -3.87 -12.25 -1.32
N PHE A 156 -3.57 -11.48 -2.35
CA PHE A 156 -2.40 -11.69 -3.21
C PHE A 156 -1.12 -11.85 -2.38
N ALA A 157 -0.83 -10.89 -1.52
CA ALA A 157 0.40 -10.90 -0.74
C ALA A 157 0.43 -11.95 0.39
N SER A 158 -0.74 -12.49 0.80
CA SER A 158 -0.84 -13.59 1.78
C SER A 158 -0.78 -14.98 1.17
N GLY A 159 -0.89 -15.12 -0.17
CA GLY A 159 -1.00 -16.41 -0.83
C GLY A 159 -2.43 -16.95 -0.91
N CYS A 160 -3.46 -16.11 -0.67
CA CYS A 160 -4.88 -16.47 -0.75
C CYS A 160 -5.41 -16.22 -2.16
N ASN A 161 -5.17 -17.17 -3.05
CA ASN A 161 -5.47 -17.01 -4.46
C ASN A 161 -6.99 -16.95 -4.74
N GLU A 162 -7.80 -17.68 -4.00
CA GLU A 162 -9.26 -17.68 -4.16
C GLU A 162 -9.86 -16.29 -3.92
N GLU A 163 -9.55 -15.67 -2.79
CA GLU A 163 -10.03 -14.34 -2.45
C GLU A 163 -9.49 -13.28 -3.40
N PHE A 164 -8.27 -13.45 -3.89
CA PHE A 164 -7.69 -12.57 -4.90
C PHE A 164 -8.45 -12.63 -6.23
N GLU A 165 -8.76 -13.83 -6.75
CA GLU A 165 -9.50 -14.00 -7.99
C GLU A 165 -10.95 -13.49 -7.88
N ILE A 166 -11.58 -13.61 -6.70
CA ILE A 166 -12.90 -12.99 -6.45
C ILE A 166 -12.78 -11.46 -6.56
N CYS A 167 -11.79 -10.85 -5.91
CA CYS A 167 -11.56 -9.40 -6.00
C CYS A 167 -11.34 -8.97 -7.45
N LYS A 168 -10.52 -9.71 -8.19
CA LYS A 168 -10.18 -9.43 -9.58
C LYS A 168 -11.42 -9.47 -10.46
N LYS A 169 -12.22 -10.53 -10.37
CA LYS A 169 -13.44 -10.70 -11.16
C LYS A 169 -14.43 -9.55 -10.90
N GLU A 170 -14.78 -9.32 -9.63
CA GLU A 170 -15.79 -8.33 -9.26
C GLU A 170 -15.35 -6.89 -9.61
N ASN A 171 -14.06 -6.55 -9.46
CA ASN A 171 -13.57 -5.23 -9.85
C ASN A 171 -13.44 -5.06 -11.37
N ILE A 172 -13.11 -6.11 -12.14
CA ILE A 172 -13.08 -6.03 -13.61
C ILE A 172 -14.45 -5.65 -14.15
N GLU A 173 -15.52 -6.28 -13.65
CA GLU A 173 -16.90 -5.97 -14.06
C GLU A 173 -17.21 -4.47 -13.87
N ILE A 174 -16.75 -3.86 -12.76
CA ILE A 174 -16.92 -2.43 -12.49
C ILE A 174 -16.03 -1.58 -13.42
N PHE A 175 -14.75 -1.94 -13.56
CA PHE A 175 -13.79 -1.10 -14.27
C PHE A 175 -14.02 -1.07 -15.78
N GLU A 176 -14.68 -2.09 -16.35
CA GLU A 176 -15.03 -2.12 -17.78
C GLU A 176 -16.05 -1.04 -18.18
N GLU A 177 -16.71 -0.40 -17.20
CA GLU A 177 -17.62 0.72 -17.43
C GLU A 177 -16.88 2.07 -17.59
N PHE A 178 -15.58 2.13 -17.28
CA PHE A 178 -14.79 3.36 -17.28
C PHE A 178 -13.68 3.37 -18.34
N LYS A 179 -13.43 4.53 -18.94
CA LYS A 179 -12.27 4.73 -19.82
C LYS A 179 -10.96 4.83 -19.03
N THR A 180 -11.03 5.43 -17.83
CA THR A 180 -9.86 5.64 -16.97
C THR A 180 -10.20 5.31 -15.52
N VAL A 181 -9.29 4.61 -14.84
CA VAL A 181 -9.34 4.40 -13.39
C VAL A 181 -8.10 5.04 -12.77
N ILE A 182 -8.30 6.10 -11.98
CA ILE A 182 -7.22 6.76 -11.23
C ILE A 182 -7.10 6.05 -9.88
N CYS A 183 -5.93 5.48 -9.58
CA CYS A 183 -5.66 4.78 -8.32
C CYS A 183 -5.00 5.71 -7.31
N LEU A 184 -5.53 5.77 -6.09
CA LEU A 184 -4.87 6.45 -4.96
C LEU A 184 -3.79 5.60 -4.32
N CYS A 185 -3.95 4.27 -4.32
CA CYS A 185 -3.00 3.33 -3.72
C CYS A 185 -2.09 2.70 -4.79
N PRO A 186 -0.75 2.72 -4.63
CA PRO A 186 0.16 2.18 -5.62
C PRO A 186 0.10 0.63 -5.73
N ALA A 187 -0.29 -0.07 -4.65
CA ALA A 187 -0.52 -1.51 -4.70
C ALA A 187 -1.75 -1.85 -5.56
N CYS A 188 -2.85 -1.08 -5.45
CA CYS A 188 -4.00 -1.21 -6.34
C CYS A 188 -3.61 -0.96 -7.79
N TYR A 189 -2.89 0.14 -8.06
CA TYR A 189 -2.38 0.47 -9.38
C TYR A 189 -1.55 -0.65 -9.99
N PHE A 190 -0.64 -1.25 -9.20
CA PHE A 190 0.20 -2.36 -9.62
C PHE A 190 -0.63 -3.59 -10.01
N LEU A 191 -1.56 -4.03 -9.13
CA LEU A 191 -2.40 -5.18 -9.39
C LEU A 191 -3.27 -4.99 -10.62
N PHE A 192 -3.87 -3.82 -10.77
CA PHE A 192 -4.77 -3.53 -11.90
C PHE A 192 -4.02 -3.56 -13.25
N ASN A 193 -2.81 -3.00 -13.31
CA ASN A 193 -2.03 -3.04 -14.54
C ASN A 193 -1.46 -4.43 -14.84
N LYS A 194 -0.94 -5.14 -13.83
CA LYS A 194 -0.23 -6.40 -14.05
C LYS A 194 -1.17 -7.60 -14.17
N TYR A 195 -2.20 -7.68 -13.34
CA TYR A 195 -3.03 -8.88 -13.22
C TYR A 195 -4.47 -8.71 -13.70
N TYR A 196 -5.04 -7.52 -13.64
CA TYR A 196 -6.42 -7.28 -14.04
C TYR A 196 -6.51 -6.97 -15.53
N LYS A 197 -5.74 -5.99 -15.99
CA LYS A 197 -5.76 -5.52 -17.38
C LYS A 197 -5.65 -6.62 -18.44
N PRO A 198 -4.80 -7.66 -18.29
CA PRO A 198 -4.75 -8.77 -19.25
C PRO A 198 -6.02 -9.60 -19.34
N SER A 199 -6.90 -9.56 -18.34
CA SER A 199 -8.16 -10.30 -18.28
C SER A 199 -9.38 -9.45 -18.66
N MET A 200 -9.20 -8.14 -18.89
CA MET A 200 -10.26 -7.20 -19.27
C MET A 200 -10.56 -7.25 -20.77
N LYS A 201 -11.80 -7.01 -21.12
CA LYS A 201 -12.26 -6.85 -22.51
C LYS A 201 -12.17 -5.41 -22.98
N SER A 202 -12.29 -4.46 -22.04
CA SER A 202 -12.21 -3.03 -22.31
C SER A 202 -10.76 -2.54 -22.47
N THR A 203 -10.60 -1.34 -23.02
CA THR A 203 -9.31 -0.65 -23.15
C THR A 203 -9.04 0.30 -21.99
N THR A 204 -9.67 0.07 -20.83
CA THR A 204 -9.54 0.90 -19.63
C THR A 204 -8.10 1.17 -19.28
N GLU A 205 -7.77 2.43 -19.04
CA GLU A 205 -6.45 2.86 -18.61
C GLU A 205 -6.39 2.99 -17.09
N PHE A 206 -5.39 2.38 -16.47
CA PHE A 206 -5.10 2.60 -15.05
C PHE A 206 -4.01 3.64 -14.89
N LYS A 207 -4.33 4.73 -14.19
CA LYS A 207 -3.41 5.82 -13.88
C LYS A 207 -3.18 5.91 -12.38
N TYR A 208 -2.04 6.39 -11.98
CA TYR A 208 -1.76 6.62 -10.57
C TYR A 208 -1.92 8.11 -10.25
N ILE A 209 -2.45 8.45 -9.07
CA ILE A 209 -2.73 9.84 -8.69
C ILE A 209 -1.54 10.78 -8.87
N SER A 210 -0.29 10.27 -8.78
CA SER A 210 0.89 11.08 -9.04
C SER A 210 0.90 11.70 -10.44
N ASP A 211 0.20 11.13 -11.43
CA ASP A 211 0.17 11.64 -12.81
C ASP A 211 -0.58 12.97 -12.93
N TYR A 212 -1.41 13.26 -11.94
CA TYR A 212 -2.20 14.48 -11.82
C TYR A 212 -1.58 15.53 -10.89
N LEU A 213 -0.43 15.22 -10.26
CA LEU A 213 0.24 16.19 -9.39
C LEU A 213 0.85 17.33 -10.20
N LYS A 214 0.64 18.55 -9.70
CA LYS A 214 1.20 19.80 -10.20
C LYS A 214 1.76 20.62 -9.04
N PRO A 215 2.70 21.54 -9.29
CA PRO A 215 3.13 22.50 -8.28
C PRO A 215 1.95 23.30 -7.72
N SER A 216 2.04 23.70 -6.45
CA SER A 216 1.08 24.62 -5.85
C SER A 216 1.18 26.00 -6.51
N ASP A 217 0.03 26.63 -6.76
CA ASP A 217 -0.04 28.02 -7.24
C ASP A 217 0.35 29.02 -6.13
N ILE A 218 0.28 28.58 -4.86
CA ILE A 218 0.67 29.36 -3.70
C ILE A 218 2.09 28.96 -3.30
N LYS A 219 3.01 29.94 -3.28
CA LYS A 219 4.38 29.68 -2.86
C LYS A 219 4.42 29.20 -1.39
N LYS A 220 5.01 28.06 -1.21
CA LYS A 220 5.21 27.40 0.09
C LYS A 220 6.64 27.58 0.55
N SER A 221 6.94 27.14 1.79
CA SER A 221 8.30 27.16 2.34
C SER A 221 8.50 26.03 3.32
N GLY A 222 9.76 25.72 3.61
CA GLY A 222 10.17 24.67 4.54
C GLY A 222 10.93 23.55 3.86
N LYS A 223 11.53 22.69 4.68
CA LYS A 223 12.30 21.52 4.26
C LYS A 223 11.42 20.28 4.33
N VAL A 224 11.38 19.48 3.27
CA VAL A 224 10.53 18.30 3.20
C VAL A 224 11.28 17.05 2.73
N GLY A 225 11.19 15.99 3.52
CA GLY A 225 11.63 14.65 3.14
C GLY A 225 10.47 13.83 2.58
N VAL A 226 10.72 13.10 1.48
CA VAL A 226 9.67 12.34 0.78
C VAL A 226 9.89 10.85 0.95
N GLN A 227 8.88 10.14 1.47
CA GLN A 227 8.80 8.68 1.36
C GLN A 227 8.35 8.32 -0.04
N HIS A 228 9.28 7.94 -0.88
CA HIS A 228 9.00 7.42 -2.22
C HIS A 228 8.45 5.99 -2.18
N LEU A 229 7.75 5.61 -3.25
CA LEU A 229 6.90 4.43 -3.25
C LEU A 229 7.62 3.23 -3.86
N CYS A 230 8.02 2.27 -3.02
CA CYS A 230 8.60 1.00 -3.47
C CYS A 230 7.70 0.30 -4.49
N GLN A 231 6.38 0.31 -4.28
CA GLN A 231 5.39 -0.30 -5.18
C GLN A 231 5.38 0.26 -6.60
N LEU A 232 5.96 1.42 -6.85
CA LEU A 232 6.11 1.99 -8.19
C LEU A 232 7.55 1.89 -8.68
N MET A 233 8.50 2.31 -7.85
CA MET A 233 9.91 2.43 -8.25
C MET A 233 10.54 1.08 -8.52
N ASN A 234 10.32 0.10 -7.63
CA ASN A 234 10.87 -1.24 -7.78
C ASN A 234 10.12 -2.08 -8.84
N ARG A 235 8.94 -1.62 -9.30
CA ARG A 235 8.13 -2.28 -10.33
C ARG A 235 8.11 -1.53 -11.66
N GLY A 236 9.22 -0.89 -11.99
CA GLY A 236 9.50 -0.36 -13.33
C GLY A 236 8.98 1.05 -13.62
N ARG A 237 8.28 1.71 -12.67
CA ARG A 237 7.83 3.09 -12.87
C ARG A 237 8.90 4.09 -12.44
N LYS A 238 9.96 4.15 -13.22
CA LYS A 238 11.12 5.02 -12.96
C LYS A 238 10.78 6.51 -13.10
N GLY A 239 11.45 7.36 -12.30
CA GLY A 239 11.39 8.82 -12.42
C GLY A 239 10.19 9.50 -11.72
N VAL A 240 9.29 8.75 -11.12
CA VAL A 240 8.18 9.32 -10.31
C VAL A 240 8.70 10.09 -9.10
N ASP A 241 9.75 9.59 -8.47
CA ASP A 241 10.47 10.22 -7.36
C ASP A 241 10.99 11.61 -7.77
N LYS A 242 11.76 11.68 -8.84
CA LYS A 242 12.31 12.94 -9.38
C LYS A 242 11.20 13.93 -9.74
N ARG A 243 10.10 13.42 -10.32
CA ARG A 243 8.97 14.27 -10.68
C ARG A 243 8.29 14.86 -9.45
N VAL A 244 8.03 14.06 -8.41
CA VAL A 244 7.40 14.54 -7.17
C VAL A 244 8.32 15.52 -6.44
N ASN A 245 9.62 15.24 -6.37
CA ASN A 245 10.59 16.17 -5.79
C ASN A 245 10.61 17.52 -6.54
N ASN A 246 10.60 17.49 -7.89
CA ASN A 246 10.53 18.71 -8.70
C ASN A 246 9.22 19.50 -8.49
N ILE A 247 8.09 18.82 -8.31
CA ILE A 247 6.80 19.46 -8.00
C ILE A 247 6.89 20.19 -6.66
N LEU A 248 7.43 19.56 -5.62
CA LEU A 248 7.61 20.18 -4.31
C LEU A 248 8.58 21.36 -4.37
N SER A 249 9.71 21.22 -5.07
CA SER A 249 10.67 22.31 -5.25
C SER A 249 10.05 23.49 -5.98
N LYS A 250 9.28 23.26 -7.04
CA LYS A 250 8.55 24.32 -7.76
C LYS A 250 7.47 24.98 -6.89
N SER A 251 6.91 24.24 -5.93
CA SER A 251 5.97 24.78 -4.95
C SER A 251 6.67 25.63 -3.86
N GLY A 252 8.00 25.65 -3.81
CA GLY A 252 8.80 26.48 -2.88
C GLY A 252 9.41 25.70 -1.71
N TYR A 253 9.29 24.38 -1.67
CA TYR A 253 9.94 23.56 -0.64
C TYR A 253 11.39 23.24 -0.99
N GLU A 254 12.26 23.18 0.02
CA GLU A 254 13.58 22.54 -0.07
C GLU A 254 13.38 21.04 0.17
N VAL A 255 13.61 20.21 -0.85
CA VAL A 255 13.49 18.76 -0.72
C VAL A 255 14.78 18.20 -0.15
N VAL A 256 14.72 17.58 1.03
CA VAL A 256 15.85 16.90 1.66
C VAL A 256 15.91 15.44 1.19
N GLU A 257 17.11 14.95 0.93
CA GLU A 257 17.34 13.60 0.46
C GLU A 257 17.13 12.60 1.60
N ILE A 258 16.33 11.58 1.33
CA ILE A 258 16.07 10.46 2.24
C ILE A 258 16.47 9.16 1.51
N PRO A 259 17.25 8.26 2.12
CA PRO A 259 17.57 6.97 1.51
C PRO A 259 16.30 6.24 1.06
N HIS A 260 16.36 5.56 -0.10
CA HIS A 260 15.20 4.82 -0.58
C HIS A 260 15.04 3.49 0.16
N TRP A 261 14.00 3.39 1.00
CA TRP A 261 13.62 2.18 1.71
C TRP A 261 12.12 2.00 1.74
N CYS A 262 11.68 0.75 1.89
CA CYS A 262 10.28 0.47 2.18
C CYS A 262 9.87 1.09 3.53
N CYS A 263 8.64 1.61 3.61
CA CYS A 263 8.09 2.12 4.87
C CYS A 263 7.59 1.03 5.82
N GLY A 264 7.53 -0.21 5.34
CA GLY A 264 6.94 -1.34 6.05
C GLY A 264 5.41 -1.43 5.97
N GLY A 265 4.74 -0.49 5.29
CA GLY A 265 3.27 -0.43 5.23
C GLY A 265 2.60 -1.47 4.31
N GLY A 266 3.36 -2.44 3.80
CA GLY A 266 2.81 -3.59 3.06
C GLY A 266 2.06 -4.57 3.96
N LEU A 267 1.99 -5.81 3.54
CA LEU A 267 1.21 -6.84 4.22
C LEU A 267 1.66 -7.13 5.66
N GLY A 268 2.96 -7.04 5.94
CA GLY A 268 3.51 -7.28 7.28
C GLY A 268 2.81 -6.51 8.39
N TYR A 269 2.25 -5.35 8.09
CA TYR A 269 1.39 -4.59 9.01
C TYR A 269 0.20 -5.41 9.53
N MET A 270 -0.32 -6.35 8.77
CA MET A 270 -1.47 -7.17 9.15
C MET A 270 -1.05 -8.47 9.84
N HIS A 271 0.05 -9.08 9.43
CA HIS A 271 0.49 -10.40 9.89
C HIS A 271 1.75 -10.36 10.78
N ARG A 272 2.70 -9.48 10.44
CA ARG A 272 4.01 -9.39 11.09
C ARG A 272 4.25 -7.97 11.62
N THR A 273 3.55 -7.62 12.69
CA THR A 273 3.68 -6.29 13.32
C THR A 273 5.06 -6.04 13.92
N ASP A 274 5.77 -7.08 14.33
CA ASP A 274 7.16 -7.04 14.79
C ASP A 274 8.11 -6.57 13.67
N VAL A 275 8.01 -7.18 12.48
CA VAL A 275 8.78 -6.77 11.29
C VAL A 275 8.48 -5.30 10.93
N ILE A 276 7.20 -4.94 10.92
CA ILE A 276 6.80 -3.57 10.59
C ILE A 276 7.34 -2.56 11.59
N GLU A 277 7.31 -2.89 12.87
CA GLU A 277 7.83 -2.00 13.90
C GLU A 277 9.32 -1.72 13.71
N LYS A 278 10.12 -2.75 13.43
CA LYS A 278 11.57 -2.62 13.14
C LYS A 278 11.81 -1.78 11.88
N VAL A 279 11.13 -2.10 10.77
CA VAL A 279 11.25 -1.36 9.51
C VAL A 279 10.82 0.10 9.67
N ALA A 280 9.68 0.34 10.32
CA ALA A 280 9.17 1.69 10.54
C ALA A 280 10.09 2.52 11.45
N ASN A 281 10.65 1.92 12.52
CA ASN A 281 11.58 2.60 13.41
C ASN A 281 12.86 3.00 12.68
N LYS A 282 13.43 2.11 11.86
CA LYS A 282 14.58 2.43 11.00
C LYS A 282 14.22 3.59 10.06
N ARG A 283 13.04 3.54 9.45
CA ARG A 283 12.59 4.58 8.53
C ARG A 283 12.40 5.94 9.20
N MET A 284 11.85 5.96 10.43
CA MET A 284 11.74 7.19 11.21
C MET A 284 13.10 7.76 11.56
N SER A 285 14.07 6.91 11.89
CA SER A 285 15.46 7.35 12.14
C SER A 285 16.09 8.00 10.91
N ASP A 286 15.82 7.50 9.69
CA ASP A 286 16.32 8.13 8.46
C ASP A 286 15.74 9.53 8.26
N PHE A 287 14.44 9.70 8.49
CA PHE A 287 13.78 11.01 8.42
C PHE A 287 14.33 11.99 9.48
N ASP A 288 14.53 11.53 10.69
CA ASP A 288 15.05 12.36 11.77
C ASP A 288 16.50 12.83 11.51
N LYS A 289 17.35 11.91 11.03
CA LYS A 289 18.74 12.22 10.65
C LYS A 289 18.86 13.15 9.46
N ALA A 290 17.99 13.01 8.48
CA ALA A 290 17.99 13.90 7.30
C ALA A 290 17.57 15.32 7.66
N GLY A 291 16.86 15.49 8.77
CA GLY A 291 16.31 16.76 9.19
C GLY A 291 15.14 17.19 8.32
N GLY A 292 14.64 18.37 8.56
CA GLY A 292 13.53 18.95 7.81
C GLY A 292 12.35 19.30 8.70
N ASP A 293 11.43 20.09 8.13
CA ASP A 293 10.22 20.52 8.83
C ASP A 293 9.12 19.48 8.69
N TYR A 294 9.10 18.77 7.52
CA TYR A 294 8.04 17.84 7.17
C TYR A 294 8.59 16.52 6.63
N SER A 295 7.87 15.45 6.94
CA SER A 295 7.95 14.16 6.23
C SER A 295 6.64 13.93 5.49
N THR A 296 6.71 13.52 4.21
CA THR A 296 5.52 13.35 3.37
C THR A 296 5.57 12.09 2.50
N THR A 297 4.41 11.76 1.94
CA THR A 297 4.25 10.69 0.96
C THR A 297 2.95 10.85 0.18
N TYR A 298 2.90 10.21 -0.99
CA TYR A 298 1.72 10.14 -1.86
C TYR A 298 1.13 8.72 -1.95
N CYS A 299 1.38 7.89 -0.93
CA CYS A 299 0.84 6.54 -0.77
C CYS A 299 0.05 6.44 0.54
N PRO A 300 -1.19 5.95 0.54
CA PRO A 300 -1.99 5.80 1.75
C PRO A 300 -1.36 4.86 2.80
N SER A 301 -0.75 3.75 2.37
CA SER A 301 -0.08 2.83 3.29
C SER A 301 1.17 3.46 3.93
N CYS A 302 2.00 4.14 3.12
CA CYS A 302 3.14 4.89 3.66
C CYS A 302 2.67 6.01 4.59
N TRP A 303 1.60 6.73 4.24
CA TRP A 303 1.01 7.75 5.10
C TRP A 303 0.57 7.20 6.45
N TRP A 304 -0.08 6.04 6.46
CA TRP A 304 -0.47 5.36 7.69
C TRP A 304 0.73 5.10 8.61
N ILE A 305 1.86 4.64 8.05
CA ILE A 305 3.10 4.41 8.79
C ILE A 305 3.70 5.73 9.27
N LEU A 306 3.90 6.71 8.38
CA LEU A 306 4.48 8.01 8.74
C LEU A 306 3.66 8.71 9.83
N ALA A 307 2.35 8.82 9.66
CA ALA A 307 1.48 9.51 10.61
C ALA A 307 1.45 8.87 12.01
N ARG A 308 1.70 7.55 12.08
CA ARG A 308 1.71 6.80 13.33
C ARG A 308 3.09 6.81 13.99
N TYR A 309 4.11 6.38 13.24
CA TYR A 309 5.44 6.13 13.81
C TYR A 309 6.25 7.42 14.03
N SER A 310 6.01 8.50 13.27
CA SER A 310 6.60 9.80 13.57
C SER A 310 6.25 10.29 14.97
N LYS A 311 5.02 10.02 15.43
CA LYS A 311 4.58 10.35 16.80
C LYS A 311 5.15 9.40 17.84
N LEU A 312 5.20 8.10 17.54
CA LEU A 312 5.72 7.09 18.46
C LEU A 312 7.22 7.26 18.68
N CYS A 313 7.98 7.51 17.63
CA CYS A 313 9.43 7.73 17.66
C CYS A 313 9.80 9.17 18.04
N LYS A 314 8.82 10.08 18.12
CA LYS A 314 9.02 11.52 18.44
C LYS A 314 10.06 12.20 17.54
N ILE A 315 10.04 11.89 16.24
CA ILE A 315 10.96 12.50 15.28
C ILE A 315 10.65 13.98 15.06
N SER A 316 11.68 14.76 14.70
CA SER A 316 11.58 16.18 14.44
C SER A 316 10.66 16.55 13.26
N PRO A 317 10.78 15.91 12.06
CA PRO A 317 9.91 16.22 10.93
C PRO A 317 8.43 15.88 11.19
N LYS A 318 7.55 16.87 11.01
CA LYS A 318 6.09 16.65 11.16
C LYS A 318 5.54 15.89 9.96
N ALA A 319 4.83 14.78 10.21
CA ALA A 319 4.17 14.06 9.13
C ALA A 319 3.02 14.89 8.55
N LYS A 320 3.09 15.19 7.25
CA LYS A 320 2.05 15.83 6.45
C LYS A 320 1.81 15.01 5.18
N ASP A 321 0.56 14.81 4.78
CA ASP A 321 0.29 14.19 3.48
C ASP A 321 0.64 15.15 2.33
N LEU A 322 0.95 14.58 1.16
CA LEU A 322 1.40 15.38 0.03
C LEU A 322 0.32 16.39 -0.42
N PHE A 323 -0.95 16.00 -0.34
CA PHE A 323 -2.04 16.88 -0.76
C PHE A 323 -2.20 18.09 0.17
N GLU A 324 -1.93 17.92 1.48
CA GLU A 324 -1.88 19.03 2.43
C GLU A 324 -0.76 20.02 2.11
N LEU A 325 0.35 19.55 1.56
CA LEU A 325 1.47 20.41 1.18
C LEU A 325 1.21 21.16 -0.14
N LEU A 326 0.41 20.58 -1.05
CA LEU A 326 0.17 21.12 -2.39
C LEU A 326 -1.12 21.96 -2.55
N ILE A 327 -2.05 21.87 -1.58
CA ILE A 327 -3.30 22.70 -1.58
C ILE A 327 -3.05 24.14 -1.07
#